data_7e58a3afe557a47100431da84beb4f75
#
_entry.id   7e58a3afe557a47100431da84beb4f75
#
_cell.length_a   1.000
_cell.length_b   1.000
_cell.length_c   1.000
_cell.angle_alpha   90.00
_cell.angle_beta   90.00
_cell.angle_gamma   90.00
#
_symmetry.space_group_name_H-M   'P 1'
#
loop_
_entity.id
_entity.type
_entity.pdbx_description
1 polymer ?
#
loop_
_entity_poly.entity_id
_entity_poly.type
_entity_poly.pdbx_seq_one_letter_code
_entity_poly.pdbx_strand_id
1 'polypeptide(L)'
;GGKKVEPKLITSIYSKNGKKIYDTRLKKCIDCKINKISSIIKVPTLNENKNIILDPRFAYQITSMMEGVVKRGTAKKLNDLNVPIAGKTGTTNKNKDAWFIGFTPDLVIGVYVGYDRPKSLGYKQTGSSVAVPIFKNFAKKIQINKNKKPFRIPSGISFVRINPSTGKVSNDQNAINEPFILGSEPYSDNINIIDGLENFDNNSISGTGGLLK
;
A
#
# COMPACT_ATOMS: atom_id res chain seq x y z
N GLY A 1 5.58 -3.68 0.24
CA GLY A 1 6.76 -3.17 0.88
C GLY A 1 7.95 -2.97 -0.04
N GLY A 2 7.76 -2.45 -1.26
CA GLY A 2 8.85 -2.07 -2.17
C GLY A 2 9.60 -3.23 -2.84
N LYS A 3 9.14 -4.46 -2.69
CA LYS A 3 9.77 -5.65 -3.28
C LYS A 3 9.20 -5.94 -4.66
N LYS A 4 10.09 -6.25 -5.62
CA LYS A 4 9.67 -6.69 -6.96
C LYS A 4 8.94 -8.03 -6.89
N VAL A 5 7.81 -8.11 -7.56
CA VAL A 5 7.06 -9.36 -7.72
C VAL A 5 7.15 -9.79 -9.19
N GLU A 6 7.58 -11.03 -9.41
CA GLU A 6 7.59 -11.64 -10.73
C GLU A 6 6.43 -12.64 -10.82
N PRO A 7 5.45 -12.40 -11.70
CA PRO A 7 4.36 -13.34 -11.91
C PRO A 7 4.89 -14.70 -12.39
N LYS A 8 4.40 -15.78 -11.83
CA LYS A 8 4.79 -17.13 -12.23
C LYS A 8 3.55 -17.92 -12.61
N LEU A 9 3.53 -18.41 -13.84
CA LEU A 9 2.43 -19.22 -14.34
C LEU A 9 2.41 -20.61 -13.69
N ILE A 10 3.60 -21.22 -13.50
CA ILE A 10 3.75 -22.54 -12.89
C ILE A 10 4.33 -22.39 -11.50
N THR A 11 3.59 -22.78 -10.48
CA THR A 11 4.03 -22.70 -9.08
C THR A 11 4.64 -24.00 -8.57
N SER A 12 4.19 -25.14 -9.07
CA SER A 12 4.71 -26.46 -8.70
C SER A 12 4.45 -27.50 -9.78
N ILE A 13 5.35 -28.51 -9.88
CA ILE A 13 5.24 -29.66 -10.76
C ILE A 13 5.41 -30.92 -9.92
N TYR A 14 4.53 -31.89 -10.14
CA TYR A 14 4.58 -33.20 -9.49
C TYR A 14 4.79 -34.30 -10.51
N SER A 15 5.52 -35.36 -10.14
CA SER A 15 5.61 -36.61 -10.90
C SER A 15 4.28 -37.38 -10.80
N LYS A 16 4.11 -38.40 -11.65
CA LYS A 16 2.95 -39.30 -11.57
C LYS A 16 2.81 -40.01 -10.22
N ASN A 17 3.88 -40.15 -9.46
CA ASN A 17 3.91 -40.78 -8.15
C ASN A 17 3.70 -39.77 -7.01
N GLY A 18 3.25 -38.55 -7.31
CA GLY A 18 3.01 -37.50 -6.32
C GLY A 18 4.27 -36.81 -5.78
N LYS A 19 5.47 -37.19 -6.22
CA LYS A 19 6.72 -36.54 -5.80
C LYS A 19 6.81 -35.15 -6.44
N LYS A 20 7.01 -34.13 -5.60
CA LYS A 20 7.20 -32.77 -6.06
C LYS A 20 8.57 -32.64 -6.75
N ILE A 21 8.57 -32.26 -8.05
CA ILE A 21 9.77 -32.05 -8.87
C ILE A 21 10.21 -30.60 -8.82
N TYR A 22 9.23 -29.65 -8.81
CA TYR A 22 9.49 -28.23 -8.84
C TYR A 22 8.51 -27.50 -7.92
N ASP A 23 9.00 -26.50 -7.18
CA ASP A 23 8.17 -25.62 -6.38
C ASP A 23 8.84 -24.25 -6.25
N THR A 24 8.17 -23.20 -6.76
CA THR A 24 8.65 -21.81 -6.67
C THR A 24 8.54 -21.21 -5.28
N ARG A 25 7.75 -21.84 -4.38
CA ARG A 25 7.56 -21.40 -3.00
C ARG A 25 8.66 -21.87 -2.06
N LEU A 26 9.48 -22.83 -2.51
CA LEU A 26 10.61 -23.33 -1.72
C LEU A 26 11.64 -22.21 -1.57
N LYS A 27 11.71 -21.67 -0.38
CA LYS A 27 12.77 -20.74 0.01
C LYS A 27 14.00 -21.56 0.36
N LYS A 28 15.16 -21.20 -0.24
CA LYS A 28 16.43 -21.77 0.20
C LYS A 28 16.71 -21.31 1.62
N CYS A 29 16.77 -22.24 2.53
CA CYS A 29 17.17 -21.97 3.90
C CYS A 29 18.68 -22.14 4.01
N ILE A 30 19.35 -21.17 4.60
CA ILE A 30 20.76 -21.20 4.93
C ILE A 30 20.84 -21.68 6.38
N ASP A 31 21.65 -22.70 6.62
CA ASP A 31 21.92 -23.31 7.94
C ASP A 31 20.72 -23.97 8.62
N CYS A 32 19.69 -24.39 7.85
CA CYS A 32 18.52 -25.09 8.42
C CYS A 32 18.74 -26.57 8.82
N LYS A 33 19.95 -27.12 8.63
CA LYS A 33 20.26 -28.53 9.01
C LYS A 33 20.77 -28.68 10.44
N ILE A 34 20.58 -27.67 11.27
CA ILE A 34 21.09 -27.63 12.63
C ILE A 34 20.12 -28.38 13.55
N ASN A 35 20.54 -29.53 14.07
CA ASN A 35 19.73 -30.36 14.95
C ASN A 35 19.75 -29.92 16.43
N LYS A 36 20.63 -29.02 16.82
CA LYS A 36 20.70 -28.46 18.20
C LYS A 36 21.07 -26.97 18.14
N ILE A 37 20.31 -26.17 18.87
CA ILE A 37 20.59 -24.76 19.04
C ILE A 37 21.56 -24.63 20.21
N SER A 38 22.78 -24.16 19.96
CA SER A 38 23.72 -23.70 20.99
C SER A 38 23.90 -22.20 20.91
N SER A 39 24.32 -21.57 21.99
CA SER A 39 24.48 -20.10 22.07
C SER A 39 25.46 -19.47 21.05
N ILE A 40 26.19 -20.31 20.31
CA ILE A 40 27.22 -19.90 19.32
C ILE A 40 26.70 -20.00 17.88
N ILE A 41 25.54 -20.60 17.64
CA ILE A 41 25.03 -20.89 16.29
C ILE A 41 24.10 -19.76 15.83
N LYS A 42 24.41 -19.19 14.64
CA LYS A 42 23.52 -18.23 13.98
C LYS A 42 22.15 -18.81 13.71
N VAL A 43 21.11 -18.04 14.02
CA VAL A 43 19.73 -18.42 13.72
C VAL A 43 19.59 -18.69 12.22
N PRO A 44 18.95 -19.82 11.81
CA PRO A 44 18.70 -20.10 10.40
C PRO A 44 17.98 -18.96 9.72
N THR A 45 18.45 -18.52 8.57
CA THR A 45 17.86 -17.45 7.80
C THR A 45 17.25 -17.95 6.50
N LEU A 46 16.05 -17.50 6.19
CA LEU A 46 15.45 -17.74 4.89
C LEU A 46 15.97 -16.69 3.91
N ASN A 47 16.63 -17.14 2.85
CA ASN A 47 17.06 -16.25 1.79
C ASN A 47 15.82 -15.74 1.01
N GLU A 48 15.37 -14.56 1.32
CA GLU A 48 14.34 -13.87 0.53
C GLU A 48 15.01 -13.18 -0.66
N ASN A 49 15.14 -13.90 -1.79
CA ASN A 49 15.59 -13.33 -3.07
C ASN A 49 14.57 -12.32 -3.67
N LYS A 50 13.99 -11.47 -2.83
CA LYS A 50 13.10 -10.40 -3.30
C LYS A 50 13.89 -9.12 -3.39
N ASN A 51 14.27 -8.74 -4.61
CA ASN A 51 14.94 -7.48 -4.85
C ASN A 51 14.04 -6.32 -4.40
N ILE A 52 14.52 -5.52 -3.48
CA ILE A 52 13.89 -4.26 -3.09
C ILE A 52 14.18 -3.27 -4.24
N ILE A 53 13.13 -2.75 -4.88
CA ILE A 53 13.21 -1.79 -5.99
C ILE A 53 12.68 -0.42 -5.58
N LEU A 54 11.99 -0.33 -4.46
CA LEU A 54 11.45 0.90 -3.89
C LEU A 54 11.70 0.87 -2.38
N ASP A 55 12.12 1.99 -1.82
CA ASP A 55 12.25 2.12 -0.36
C ASP A 55 10.92 1.75 0.32
N PRO A 56 10.94 0.86 1.31
CA PRO A 56 9.73 0.44 2.03
C PRO A 56 8.91 1.60 2.62
N ARG A 57 9.56 2.72 2.95
CA ARG A 57 8.91 3.92 3.51
C ARG A 57 8.02 4.60 2.47
N PHE A 58 8.51 4.78 1.23
CA PHE A 58 7.69 5.30 0.12
C PHE A 58 6.56 4.34 -0.23
N ALA A 59 6.84 3.02 -0.26
CA ALA A 59 5.82 2.02 -0.50
C ALA A 59 4.71 2.08 0.56
N TYR A 60 5.06 2.35 1.83
CA TYR A 60 4.10 2.50 2.91
C TYR A 60 3.28 3.79 2.78
N GLN A 61 3.91 4.93 2.44
CA GLN A 61 3.19 6.18 2.21
C GLN A 61 2.13 6.03 1.12
N ILE A 62 2.47 5.40 0.00
CA ILE A 62 1.49 5.11 -1.07
C ILE A 62 0.39 4.17 -0.57
N THR A 63 0.72 3.17 0.24
CA THR A 63 -0.28 2.27 0.84
C THR A 63 -1.24 3.04 1.74
N SER A 64 -0.75 3.95 2.60
CA SER A 64 -1.57 4.82 3.45
C SER A 64 -2.49 5.73 2.63
N MET A 65 -1.98 6.34 1.56
CA MET A 65 -2.80 7.13 0.63
C MET A 65 -3.92 6.29 0.01
N MET A 66 -3.63 5.04 -0.37
CA MET A 66 -4.62 4.11 -0.91
C MET A 66 -5.60 3.59 0.16
N GLU A 67 -5.20 3.47 1.43
CA GLU A 67 -6.15 3.28 2.54
C GLU A 67 -7.08 4.49 2.67
N GLY A 68 -6.57 5.71 2.47
CA GLY A 68 -7.34 6.94 2.43
C GLY A 68 -8.48 6.90 1.39
N VAL A 69 -8.28 6.25 0.24
CA VAL A 69 -9.33 6.05 -0.77
C VAL A 69 -10.50 5.24 -0.22
N VAL A 70 -10.23 4.27 0.64
CA VAL A 70 -11.25 3.46 1.32
C VAL A 70 -11.84 4.22 2.50
N LYS A 71 -11.01 4.85 3.34
CA LYS A 71 -11.48 5.53 4.58
C LYS A 71 -12.33 6.77 4.28
N ARG A 72 -11.93 7.59 3.30
CA ARG A 72 -12.51 8.93 3.03
C ARG A 72 -12.74 9.25 1.55
N GLY A 73 -12.32 8.38 0.63
CA GLY A 73 -12.37 8.61 -0.81
C GLY A 73 -13.45 7.83 -1.56
N THR A 74 -13.16 7.52 -2.82
CA THR A 74 -14.09 6.93 -3.78
C THR A 74 -14.52 5.50 -3.45
N ALA A 75 -13.82 4.80 -2.56
CA ALA A 75 -14.12 3.43 -2.14
C ALA A 75 -14.65 3.33 -0.69
N LYS A 76 -15.14 4.43 -0.09
CA LYS A 76 -15.61 4.43 1.31
C LYS A 76 -16.77 3.48 1.61
N LYS A 77 -17.45 2.96 0.59
CA LYS A 77 -18.43 1.86 0.73
C LYS A 77 -17.81 0.56 1.27
N LEU A 78 -16.48 0.43 1.31
CA LEU A 78 -15.78 -0.73 1.86
C LEU A 78 -15.51 -0.61 3.36
N ASN A 79 -15.71 0.54 3.98
CA ASN A 79 -15.44 0.75 5.42
C ASN A 79 -16.21 -0.22 6.32
N ASP A 80 -17.42 -0.63 5.93
CA ASP A 80 -18.24 -1.57 6.70
C ASP A 80 -17.71 -3.01 6.69
N LEU A 81 -16.70 -3.34 5.88
CA LEU A 81 -15.99 -4.61 5.99
C LEU A 81 -15.11 -4.68 7.24
N ASN A 82 -14.77 -3.51 7.82
CA ASN A 82 -13.97 -3.38 9.03
C ASN A 82 -12.65 -4.15 9.00
N VAL A 83 -11.93 -4.03 7.88
CA VAL A 83 -10.57 -4.58 7.64
C VAL A 83 -9.69 -3.51 7.02
N PRO A 84 -8.39 -3.52 7.27
CA PRO A 84 -7.44 -2.68 6.54
C PRO A 84 -7.45 -3.04 5.06
N ILE A 85 -7.96 -2.14 4.23
CA ILE A 85 -7.99 -2.26 2.78
C ILE A 85 -7.39 -0.99 2.19
N ALA A 86 -6.42 -1.17 1.31
CA ALA A 86 -5.91 -0.13 0.44
C ALA A 86 -6.36 -0.40 -1.00
N GLY A 87 -6.59 0.63 -1.79
CA GLY A 87 -7.00 0.40 -3.18
C GLY A 87 -7.23 1.68 -3.97
N LYS A 88 -7.45 1.50 -5.27
CA LYS A 88 -7.70 2.60 -6.20
C LYS A 88 -8.75 2.23 -7.23
N THR A 89 -9.69 3.14 -7.44
CA THR A 89 -10.66 3.07 -8.53
C THR A 89 -10.03 3.57 -9.83
N GLY A 90 -10.44 3.01 -10.94
CA GLY A 90 -10.14 3.48 -12.29
C GLY A 90 -11.44 3.62 -13.09
N THR A 91 -11.51 4.64 -13.93
CA THR A 91 -12.61 4.84 -14.87
C THR A 91 -12.03 5.45 -16.14
N THR A 92 -12.26 4.81 -17.28
CA THR A 92 -11.81 5.34 -18.56
C THR A 92 -12.74 6.46 -19.05
N ASN A 93 -12.26 7.22 -20.02
CA ASN A 93 -13.04 8.29 -20.67
C ASN A 93 -14.37 7.73 -21.19
N LYS A 94 -15.45 8.52 -21.03
CA LYS A 94 -16.83 8.15 -21.42
C LYS A 94 -17.37 6.91 -20.68
N ASN A 95 -16.80 6.56 -19.49
CA ASN A 95 -17.23 5.43 -18.67
C ASN A 95 -17.29 4.10 -19.45
N LYS A 96 -16.28 3.81 -20.27
CA LYS A 96 -16.23 2.56 -21.02
C LYS A 96 -15.80 1.39 -20.16
N ASP A 97 -14.86 1.63 -19.24
CA ASP A 97 -14.31 0.63 -18.32
C ASP A 97 -14.32 1.16 -16.90
N ALA A 98 -14.69 0.30 -15.99
CA ALA A 98 -14.70 0.54 -14.55
C ALA A 98 -13.77 -0.46 -13.85
N TRP A 99 -12.79 0.05 -13.12
CA TRP A 99 -11.80 -0.74 -12.40
C TRP A 99 -11.84 -0.44 -10.91
N PHE A 100 -11.56 -1.45 -10.12
CA PHE A 100 -11.10 -1.30 -8.75
C PHE A 100 -10.05 -2.37 -8.45
N ILE A 101 -8.87 -1.95 -8.02
CA ILE A 101 -7.85 -2.84 -7.48
C ILE A 101 -7.72 -2.50 -6.02
N GLY A 102 -8.01 -3.48 -5.16
CA GLY A 102 -7.91 -3.36 -3.72
C GLY A 102 -7.10 -4.50 -3.13
N PHE A 103 -6.44 -4.24 -2.00
CA PHE A 103 -5.62 -5.24 -1.34
C PHE A 103 -5.63 -5.07 0.17
N THR A 104 -5.42 -6.18 0.85
CA THR A 104 -5.07 -6.30 2.26
C THR A 104 -3.60 -6.72 2.36
N PRO A 105 -3.00 -6.83 3.57
CA PRO A 105 -1.66 -7.39 3.71
C PRO A 105 -1.44 -8.78 3.09
N ASP A 106 -2.52 -9.58 2.98
CA ASP A 106 -2.43 -10.99 2.57
C ASP A 106 -3.04 -11.27 1.19
N LEU A 107 -3.88 -10.37 0.64
CA LEU A 107 -4.66 -10.64 -0.57
C LEU A 107 -4.79 -9.41 -1.46
N VAL A 108 -4.67 -9.60 -2.78
CA VAL A 108 -4.95 -8.59 -3.81
C VAL A 108 -6.12 -9.07 -4.65
N ILE A 109 -7.09 -8.18 -4.88
CA ILE A 109 -8.27 -8.45 -5.70
C ILE A 109 -8.40 -7.34 -6.73
N GLY A 110 -8.46 -7.69 -8.01
CA GLY A 110 -8.78 -6.79 -9.11
C GLY A 110 -10.20 -7.05 -9.61
N VAL A 111 -10.96 -5.99 -9.84
CA VAL A 111 -12.28 -6.04 -10.47
C VAL A 111 -12.27 -5.16 -11.71
N TYR A 112 -12.64 -5.73 -12.82
CA TYR A 112 -12.83 -5.07 -14.10
C TYR A 112 -14.25 -5.27 -14.59
N VAL A 113 -14.85 -4.19 -15.09
CA VAL A 113 -16.15 -4.23 -15.76
C VAL A 113 -16.06 -3.41 -17.04
N GLY A 114 -16.36 -4.04 -18.16
CA GLY A 114 -16.30 -3.44 -19.48
C GLY A 114 -16.95 -4.33 -20.52
N TYR A 115 -17.05 -3.87 -21.75
CA TYR A 115 -17.52 -4.64 -22.89
C TYR A 115 -16.34 -5.03 -23.78
N ASP A 116 -16.37 -6.21 -24.41
CA ASP A 116 -15.34 -6.67 -25.34
C ASP A 116 -15.12 -5.69 -26.50
N ARG A 117 -16.22 -5.10 -27.01
CA ARG A 117 -16.16 -3.93 -27.89
C ARG A 117 -16.45 -2.71 -27.05
N PRO A 118 -15.46 -1.79 -26.85
CA PRO A 118 -15.57 -0.69 -25.91
C PRO A 118 -16.76 0.23 -26.22
N LYS A 119 -17.77 0.21 -25.38
CA LYS A 119 -18.92 1.11 -25.35
C LYS A 119 -19.17 1.60 -23.92
N SER A 120 -19.87 2.72 -23.76
CA SER A 120 -20.17 3.29 -22.45
C SER A 120 -20.98 2.31 -21.60
N LEU A 121 -20.59 2.19 -20.33
CA LEU A 121 -21.34 1.47 -19.29
C LEU A 121 -22.60 2.24 -18.85
N GLY A 122 -22.72 3.51 -19.24
CA GLY A 122 -23.83 4.39 -18.89
C GLY A 122 -23.41 5.59 -18.06
N TYR A 123 -24.36 6.48 -17.84
CA TYR A 123 -24.15 7.72 -17.06
C TYR A 123 -23.78 7.39 -15.62
N LYS A 124 -22.72 8.04 -15.10
CA LYS A 124 -22.18 7.84 -13.74
C LYS A 124 -21.74 6.41 -13.40
N GLN A 125 -21.60 5.51 -14.40
CA GLN A 125 -21.04 4.17 -14.18
C GLN A 125 -19.52 4.27 -14.10
N THR A 126 -19.00 4.29 -12.88
CA THR A 126 -17.58 4.50 -12.54
C THR A 126 -17.02 3.31 -11.77
N GLY A 127 -15.71 3.26 -11.56
CA GLY A 127 -15.10 2.28 -10.66
C GLY A 127 -15.73 2.24 -9.28
N SER A 128 -16.11 3.40 -8.74
CA SER A 128 -16.78 3.52 -7.43
C SER A 128 -18.21 2.96 -7.41
N SER A 129 -18.98 3.18 -8.48
CA SER A 129 -20.38 2.76 -8.54
C SER A 129 -20.56 1.30 -8.99
N VAL A 130 -19.65 0.78 -9.81
CA VAL A 130 -19.76 -0.56 -10.41
C VAL A 130 -18.75 -1.55 -9.83
N ALA A 131 -17.45 -1.25 -9.90
CA ALA A 131 -16.42 -2.22 -9.51
C ALA A 131 -16.29 -2.38 -7.98
N VAL A 132 -16.41 -1.29 -7.21
CA VAL A 132 -16.32 -1.36 -5.74
C VAL A 132 -17.40 -2.25 -5.11
N PRO A 133 -18.69 -2.20 -5.52
CA PRO A 133 -19.71 -3.11 -4.99
C PRO A 133 -19.43 -4.59 -5.28
N ILE A 134 -18.89 -4.91 -6.47
CA ILE A 134 -18.50 -6.28 -6.84
C ILE A 134 -17.38 -6.77 -5.92
N PHE A 135 -16.33 -5.95 -5.76
CA PHE A 135 -15.25 -6.23 -4.81
C PHE A 135 -15.80 -6.49 -3.41
N LYS A 136 -16.69 -5.62 -2.90
CA LYS A 136 -17.29 -5.74 -1.59
C LYS A 136 -18.03 -7.06 -1.39
N ASN A 137 -18.87 -7.42 -2.36
CA ASN A 137 -19.65 -8.66 -2.30
C ASN A 137 -18.73 -9.90 -2.33
N PHE A 138 -17.68 -9.89 -3.16
CA PHE A 138 -16.68 -10.95 -3.18
C PHE A 138 -15.93 -11.02 -1.85
N ALA A 139 -15.44 -9.88 -1.34
CA ALA A 139 -14.72 -9.81 -0.07
C ALA A 139 -15.55 -10.34 1.12
N LYS A 140 -16.87 -10.09 1.13
CA LYS A 140 -17.79 -10.67 2.13
C LYS A 140 -17.89 -12.18 1.99
N LYS A 141 -18.03 -12.70 0.76
CA LYS A 141 -18.13 -14.15 0.50
C LYS A 141 -16.90 -14.93 0.95
N ILE A 142 -15.72 -14.42 0.72
CA ILE A 142 -14.46 -15.04 1.17
C ILE A 142 -14.15 -14.78 2.65
N GLN A 143 -15.03 -14.08 3.36
CA GLN A 143 -14.88 -13.75 4.77
C GLN A 143 -13.55 -13.04 5.08
N ILE A 144 -13.22 -12.03 4.26
CA ILE A 144 -11.97 -11.28 4.37
C ILE A 144 -11.74 -10.68 5.77
N ASN A 145 -12.82 -10.46 6.53
CA ASN A 145 -12.82 -9.90 7.87
C ASN A 145 -12.31 -10.87 8.96
N LYS A 146 -12.09 -12.14 8.66
CA LYS A 146 -11.48 -13.09 9.61
C LYS A 146 -10.03 -12.77 9.91
N ASN A 147 -9.33 -12.09 8.99
CA ASN A 147 -7.92 -11.74 9.14
C ASN A 147 -7.74 -10.21 9.07
N LYS A 148 -7.73 -9.56 10.23
CA LYS A 148 -7.66 -8.09 10.37
C LYS A 148 -6.24 -7.56 10.56
N LYS A 149 -5.23 -8.17 9.95
CA LYS A 149 -3.85 -7.71 10.07
C LYS A 149 -3.70 -6.30 9.50
N PRO A 150 -3.06 -5.37 10.23
CA PRO A 150 -2.74 -4.05 9.70
C PRO A 150 -1.61 -4.14 8.67
N PHE A 151 -1.50 -3.11 7.82
CA PHE A 151 -0.31 -2.96 6.99
C PHE A 151 0.92 -2.70 7.86
N ARG A 152 2.02 -3.37 7.53
CA ARG A 152 3.26 -3.24 8.27
C ARG A 152 3.88 -1.86 8.05
N ILE A 153 4.11 -1.13 9.14
CA ILE A 153 4.80 0.14 9.15
C ILE A 153 6.32 -0.13 9.16
N PRO A 154 7.09 0.36 8.19
CA PRO A 154 8.55 0.24 8.22
C PRO A 154 9.15 1.21 9.25
N SER A 155 10.39 0.93 9.68
CA SER A 155 11.15 1.88 10.50
C SER A 155 11.42 3.18 9.74
N GLY A 156 11.54 4.30 10.45
CA GLY A 156 11.79 5.62 9.86
C GLY A 156 10.54 6.29 9.29
N ILE A 157 9.35 5.91 9.75
CA ILE A 157 8.08 6.60 9.51
C ILE A 157 7.62 7.26 10.81
N SER A 158 7.23 8.53 10.73
CA SER A 158 6.48 9.27 11.74
C SER A 158 5.07 9.57 11.23
N PHE A 159 4.12 9.72 12.17
CA PHE A 159 2.75 10.11 11.86
C PHE A 159 2.50 11.53 12.33
N VAL A 160 2.06 12.37 11.41
CA VAL A 160 1.74 13.77 11.68
C VAL A 160 0.28 14.04 11.38
N ARG A 161 -0.40 14.78 12.27
CA ARG A 161 -1.76 15.24 11.99
C ARG A 161 -1.71 16.46 11.08
N ILE A 162 -2.35 16.35 9.94
CA ILE A 162 -2.37 17.40 8.93
C ILE A 162 -3.81 17.74 8.52
N ASN A 163 -4.01 18.99 8.14
CA ASN A 163 -5.23 19.39 7.45
C ASN A 163 -5.20 18.83 6.03
N PRO A 164 -6.19 18.01 5.62
CA PRO A 164 -6.18 17.32 4.32
C PRO A 164 -6.29 18.27 3.11
N SER A 165 -6.74 19.51 3.32
CA SER A 165 -6.89 20.50 2.26
C SER A 165 -5.63 21.34 2.03
N THR A 166 -4.88 21.61 3.10
CA THR A 166 -3.71 22.50 3.05
C THR A 166 -2.38 21.75 3.16
N GLY A 167 -2.40 20.51 3.67
CA GLY A 167 -1.19 19.73 3.96
C GLY A 167 -0.40 20.20 5.19
N LYS A 168 -0.82 21.29 5.84
CA LYS A 168 -0.16 21.84 7.03
C LYS A 168 -0.49 21.05 8.28
N VAL A 169 0.42 21.03 9.24
CA VAL A 169 0.19 20.46 10.57
C VAL A 169 -1.04 21.12 11.20
N SER A 170 -1.95 20.33 11.71
CA SER A 170 -3.19 20.83 12.31
C SER A 170 -3.69 19.89 13.40
N ASN A 171 -4.25 20.47 14.46
CA ASN A 171 -4.94 19.77 15.53
C ASN A 171 -6.47 19.83 15.39
N ASP A 172 -6.98 20.34 14.27
CA ASP A 172 -8.42 20.43 14.01
C ASP A 172 -9.11 19.08 14.07
N GLN A 173 -10.42 19.08 14.28
CA GLN A 173 -11.22 17.84 14.33
C GLN A 173 -11.16 17.06 13.01
N ASN A 174 -11.03 17.76 11.87
CA ASN A 174 -10.94 17.17 10.54
C ASN A 174 -9.52 16.79 10.13
N ALA A 175 -8.51 17.03 11.00
CA ALA A 175 -7.13 16.65 10.73
C ALA A 175 -6.99 15.12 10.65
N ILE A 176 -6.17 14.67 9.72
CA ILE A 176 -5.90 13.26 9.46
C ILE A 176 -4.46 12.91 9.81
N ASN A 177 -4.23 11.69 10.28
CA ASN A 177 -2.88 11.17 10.50
C ASN A 177 -2.31 10.66 9.18
N GLU A 178 -1.25 11.27 8.70
CA GLU A 178 -0.52 10.84 7.50
C GLU A 178 0.92 10.44 7.85
N PRO A 179 1.46 9.39 7.20
CA PRO A 179 2.83 8.94 7.42
C PRO A 179 3.82 9.82 6.64
N PHE A 180 4.86 10.25 7.31
CA PHE A 180 6.01 10.95 6.73
C PHE A 180 7.28 10.17 7.00
N ILE A 181 8.25 10.26 6.10
CA ILE A 181 9.60 9.78 6.37
C ILE A 181 10.20 10.72 7.39
N LEU A 182 10.88 10.20 8.42
CA LEU A 182 11.55 11.00 9.43
C LEU A 182 12.44 12.06 8.80
N GLY A 183 12.22 13.33 9.16
CA GLY A 183 12.90 14.50 8.62
C GLY A 183 12.25 15.10 7.37
N SER A 184 11.09 14.55 6.91
CA SER A 184 10.31 15.10 5.80
C SER A 184 8.91 15.56 6.23
N GLU A 185 8.69 15.70 7.52
CA GLU A 185 7.42 16.16 8.08
C GLU A 185 7.16 17.62 7.69
N PRO A 186 5.90 18.00 7.45
CA PRO A 186 5.54 19.41 7.22
C PRO A 186 5.81 20.22 8.48
N TYR A 187 6.36 21.42 8.32
CA TYR A 187 6.60 22.33 9.43
C TYR A 187 5.27 22.79 10.03
N SER A 188 5.23 22.91 11.36
CA SER A 188 4.17 23.65 12.04
C SER A 188 4.49 25.14 11.96
N ASP A 189 3.52 25.96 11.57
CA ASP A 189 3.67 27.43 11.57
C ASP A 189 3.93 28.03 12.99
N ASN A 190 4.00 27.18 14.03
CA ASN A 190 4.19 27.53 15.44
C ASN A 190 5.59 27.18 15.98
N ILE A 191 6.61 27.16 15.16
CA ILE A 191 7.97 27.20 15.70
C ILE A 191 8.22 28.67 16.13
N ASN A 192 7.87 29.00 17.36
CA ASN A 192 8.53 30.07 18.06
C ASN A 192 10.00 29.68 18.19
N ILE A 193 10.82 30.13 17.27
CA ILE A 193 12.27 30.07 17.41
C ILE A 193 12.59 31.00 18.57
N ILE A 194 12.69 30.44 19.77
CA ILE A 194 13.36 31.06 20.87
C ILE A 194 14.85 30.96 20.55
N ASP A 195 15.44 32.10 20.31
CA ASP A 195 16.84 32.42 20.09
C ASP A 195 17.37 32.47 18.64
N GLY A 196 17.50 33.68 18.16
CA GLY A 196 18.79 34.29 17.76
C GLY A 196 19.42 33.85 16.45
N LEU A 197 18.68 33.42 15.42
CA LEU A 197 19.21 33.39 14.06
C LEU A 197 18.31 34.20 13.12
N GLU A 198 18.94 35.25 12.62
CA GLU A 198 18.33 36.25 11.73
C GLU A 198 17.70 35.68 10.47
N ASN A 199 16.53 36.24 10.13
CA ASN A 199 15.92 36.34 8.81
C ASN A 199 16.41 35.43 7.70
N PHE A 200 15.82 34.23 7.61
CA PHE A 200 15.70 33.57 6.31
C PHE A 200 14.44 34.11 5.62
N ASP A 201 14.64 34.82 4.54
CA ASP A 201 13.58 35.31 3.66
C ASP A 201 12.67 34.17 3.22
N ASN A 202 11.39 34.27 3.55
CA ASN A 202 10.33 33.31 3.25
C ASN A 202 9.99 33.16 1.75
N ASN A 203 10.85 33.65 0.83
CA ASN A 203 10.55 33.72 -0.59
C ASN A 203 11.29 32.71 -1.49
N SER A 204 11.97 31.68 -0.95
CA SER A 204 12.80 30.83 -1.78
C SER A 204 12.66 29.33 -1.63
N ILE A 205 11.52 28.82 -1.11
CA ILE A 205 11.27 27.37 -1.18
C ILE A 205 9.93 27.10 -1.83
N SER A 206 9.85 27.34 -3.16
CA SER A 206 8.91 26.61 -4.00
C SER A 206 9.50 25.21 -4.18
N GLY A 207 8.81 24.21 -3.64
CA GLY A 207 9.24 22.80 -3.72
C GLY A 207 9.10 22.22 -5.13
N THR A 208 9.97 22.64 -6.04
CA THR A 208 10.28 21.90 -7.25
C THR A 208 11.68 21.34 -7.06
N GLY A 209 11.76 20.00 -6.98
CA GLY A 209 13.01 19.27 -6.81
C GLY A 209 14.05 19.71 -7.83
N GLY A 210 15.05 20.45 -7.35
CA GLY A 210 16.22 20.77 -8.14
C GLY A 210 17.02 19.52 -8.41
N LEU A 211 17.07 19.13 -9.68
CA LEU A 211 18.06 18.18 -10.19
C LEU A 211 19.44 18.78 -9.96
N LEU A 212 20.24 18.09 -9.19
CA LEU A 212 21.68 18.36 -9.06
C LEU A 212 22.34 18.20 -10.43
N LYS A 213 23.10 19.20 -10.81
CA LYS A 213 24.14 19.10 -11.85
C LYS A 213 25.30 18.28 -11.33
#